data_153614f318be0b74519cfd850c271902
#
_entry.id   153614f318be0b74519cfd850c271902
#
_cell.length_a   1.000
_cell.length_b   1.000
_cell.length_c   1.000
_cell.angle_alpha   90.00
_cell.angle_beta   90.00
_cell.angle_gamma   90.00
#
_symmetry.space_group_name_H-M   'P 1'
#
loop_
_entity.id
_entity.type
_entity.pdbx_description
1 polymer ?
#
loop_
_entity_poly.entity_id
_entity_poly.type
_entity_poly.pdbx_seq_one_letter_code
_entity_poly.pdbx_strand_id
1 'polypeptide(L)'
;MGEARAVRGTREEPDVIVEAHDLWKEFGRVDALKGLTFGIGEGSAFALVGPNGAGKTTTIKVLMNLLQPSRGRAAVFGVESRAISPKELALIGYVSENQELPGRLTVAEYLAYLRPFYPTWDRTLETSMLRDLQLPATRRIRDLSHGMRIKTALVCAIPHRPRLLILDEPFAGLDPLVRDELVGGFLRQAGELTILISSHELSEIEGIATDVGFLHAGRMMFQEPMSRLTERCREVYVTLNATARVPEPLPPQWLAARAVGNVLMFVDTQFSDESLGELVRTLCEGVRQIDAKPMTLRSIFTTLAPAARDGAL
;
A
#
# COMPACT_ATOMS: atom_id res chain seq x y z
N MET A 1 25.39 -36.91 28.53
CA MET A 1 25.23 -35.47 28.74
C MET A 1 25.54 -34.80 27.39
N GLY A 2 24.52 -34.52 26.64
CA GLY A 2 24.61 -33.85 25.34
C GLY A 2 23.73 -32.62 25.37
N GLU A 3 24.38 -31.45 25.39
CA GLU A 3 23.70 -30.16 25.41
C GLU A 3 23.01 -29.90 24.07
N ALA A 4 21.70 -29.79 24.09
CA ALA A 4 20.92 -29.32 22.97
C ALA A 4 21.13 -27.80 22.79
N ARG A 5 21.91 -27.44 21.78
CA ARG A 5 22.13 -26.06 21.35
C ARG A 5 20.83 -25.53 20.69
N ALA A 6 20.09 -24.72 21.40
CA ALA A 6 18.95 -24.01 20.85
C ALA A 6 19.43 -23.03 19.75
N VAL A 7 19.10 -23.33 18.52
CA VAL A 7 19.25 -22.41 17.38
C VAL A 7 18.17 -21.33 17.53
N ARG A 8 18.54 -20.19 18.08
CA ARG A 8 17.75 -18.95 17.97
C ARG A 8 17.90 -18.47 16.54
N GLY A 9 16.90 -18.73 15.72
CA GLY A 9 16.76 -18.08 14.42
C GLY A 9 16.50 -16.59 14.65
N THR A 10 17.53 -15.78 14.52
CA THR A 10 17.39 -14.34 14.29
C THR A 10 16.76 -14.21 12.91
N ARG A 11 15.50 -13.79 12.84
CA ARG A 11 14.96 -13.25 11.59
C ARG A 11 15.80 -12.02 11.30
N GLU A 12 16.69 -12.11 10.30
CA GLU A 12 17.34 -10.94 9.71
C GLU A 12 16.20 -10.01 9.25
N GLU A 13 16.25 -8.75 9.68
CA GLU A 13 15.32 -7.76 9.14
C GLU A 13 15.54 -7.71 7.62
N PRO A 14 14.47 -7.76 6.80
CA PRO A 14 14.63 -7.75 5.36
C PRO A 14 15.39 -6.51 4.91
N ASP A 15 16.34 -6.68 3.99
CA ASP A 15 17.11 -5.58 3.42
C ASP A 15 16.15 -4.50 2.89
N VAL A 16 16.31 -3.27 3.35
CA VAL A 16 15.47 -2.15 2.92
C VAL A 16 15.93 -1.69 1.55
N ILE A 17 15.06 -1.79 0.55
CA ILE A 17 15.41 -1.42 -0.84
C ILE A 17 14.83 -0.08 -1.28
N VAL A 18 13.85 0.46 -0.58
CA VAL A 18 13.33 1.82 -0.77
C VAL A 18 13.32 2.54 0.57
N GLU A 19 13.91 3.71 0.62
CA GLU A 19 13.99 4.53 1.83
C GLU A 19 13.63 5.99 1.53
N ALA A 20 12.93 6.62 2.45
CA ALA A 20 12.74 8.06 2.51
C ALA A 20 12.99 8.56 3.94
N HIS A 21 13.76 9.62 4.08
CA HIS A 21 14.10 10.22 5.38
C HIS A 21 13.84 11.72 5.34
N ASP A 22 12.92 12.18 6.19
CA ASP A 22 12.52 13.60 6.30
C ASP A 22 12.32 14.26 4.93
N LEU A 23 11.62 13.55 4.03
CA LEU A 23 11.47 13.94 2.64
C LEU A 23 10.46 15.07 2.49
N TRP A 24 10.88 16.18 1.89
CA TRP A 24 10.04 17.34 1.61
C TRP A 24 9.97 17.61 0.11
N LYS A 25 8.81 18.02 -0.36
CA LYS A 25 8.63 18.52 -1.71
C LYS A 25 7.66 19.68 -1.73
N GLU A 26 8.16 20.81 -2.19
CA GLU A 26 7.44 22.07 -2.31
C GLU A 26 7.22 22.39 -3.79
N PHE A 27 6.03 22.86 -4.14
CA PHE A 27 5.66 23.43 -5.43
C PHE A 27 5.12 24.84 -5.21
N GLY A 28 6.01 25.83 -5.28
CA GLY A 28 5.68 27.20 -4.95
C GLY A 28 5.20 27.35 -3.50
N ARG A 29 3.89 27.55 -3.31
CA ARG A 29 3.27 27.70 -1.97
C ARG A 29 2.65 26.40 -1.44
N VAL A 30 2.73 25.32 -2.20
CA VAL A 30 2.10 24.04 -1.83
C VAL A 30 3.18 23.06 -1.39
N ASP A 31 3.10 22.62 -0.16
CA ASP A 31 3.94 21.54 0.39
C ASP A 31 3.27 20.20 0.09
N ALA A 32 3.73 19.51 -0.93
CA ALA A 32 3.23 18.21 -1.33
C ALA A 32 3.74 17.07 -0.44
N LEU A 33 4.97 17.20 0.10
CA LEU A 33 5.53 16.27 1.08
C LEU A 33 6.09 17.08 2.26
N LYS A 34 5.90 16.59 3.48
CA LYS A 34 6.17 17.31 4.74
C LYS A 34 6.88 16.41 5.76
N GLY A 35 8.16 16.12 5.52
CA GLY A 35 8.95 15.28 6.42
C GLY A 35 8.56 13.80 6.34
N LEU A 36 8.30 13.32 5.12
CA LEU A 36 7.90 11.92 4.89
C LEU A 36 9.08 10.98 5.19
N THR A 37 8.86 10.02 6.09
CA THR A 37 9.84 8.98 6.44
C THR A 37 9.18 7.63 6.37
N PHE A 38 9.77 6.69 5.59
CA PHE A 38 9.33 5.30 5.48
C PHE A 38 10.42 4.43 4.86
N GLY A 39 10.27 3.09 5.00
CA GLY A 39 11.13 2.10 4.36
C GLY A 39 10.31 0.93 3.79
N ILE A 40 10.81 0.30 2.72
CA ILE A 40 10.21 -0.89 2.10
C ILE A 40 11.28 -1.99 2.07
N GLY A 41 10.99 -3.11 2.71
CA GLY A 41 11.85 -4.30 2.70
C GLY A 41 11.78 -5.06 1.38
N GLU A 42 12.86 -5.73 1.02
CA GLU A 42 12.90 -6.60 -0.17
C GLU A 42 11.87 -7.74 -0.04
N GLY A 43 11.19 -8.05 -1.13
CA GLY A 43 10.15 -9.08 -1.20
C GLY A 43 8.80 -8.67 -0.58
N SER A 44 8.65 -7.46 -0.03
CA SER A 44 7.38 -6.99 0.49
C SER A 44 6.49 -6.37 -0.60
N ALA A 45 5.18 -6.46 -0.42
CA ALA A 45 4.19 -5.72 -1.19
C ALA A 45 3.67 -4.56 -0.34
N PHE A 46 4.26 -3.38 -0.53
CA PHE A 46 3.95 -2.18 0.25
C PHE A 46 2.88 -1.33 -0.44
N ALA A 47 1.77 -1.09 0.25
CA ALA A 47 0.71 -0.21 -0.20
C ALA A 47 0.85 1.19 0.39
N LEU A 48 1.07 2.19 -0.45
CA LEU A 48 1.03 3.61 -0.09
C LEU A 48 -0.38 4.15 -0.30
N VAL A 49 -1.15 4.23 0.77
CA VAL A 49 -2.58 4.57 0.74
C VAL A 49 -2.82 5.99 1.21
N GLY A 50 -3.79 6.64 0.62
CA GLY A 50 -4.19 7.99 1.04
C GLY A 50 -5.10 8.67 0.03
N PRO A 51 -5.80 9.74 0.43
CA PRO A 51 -6.69 10.48 -0.46
C PRO A 51 -5.96 11.11 -1.65
N ASN A 52 -6.71 11.53 -2.65
CA ASN A 52 -6.15 12.31 -3.76
C ASN A 52 -5.49 13.58 -3.22
N GLY A 53 -4.31 13.89 -3.75
CA GLY A 53 -3.50 15.02 -3.26
C GLY A 53 -2.69 14.74 -1.97
N ALA A 54 -2.72 13.52 -1.41
CA ALA A 54 -1.92 13.17 -0.22
C ALA A 54 -0.40 13.22 -0.44
N GLY A 55 0.07 13.13 -1.69
CA GLY A 55 1.50 13.14 -2.03
C GLY A 55 2.02 11.80 -2.60
N LYS A 56 1.17 10.79 -2.82
CA LYS A 56 1.55 9.45 -3.30
C LYS A 56 2.38 9.48 -4.59
N THR A 57 1.80 10.01 -5.67
CA THR A 57 2.49 10.17 -6.97
C THR A 57 3.73 11.06 -6.86
N THR A 58 3.71 12.08 -6.01
CA THR A 58 4.89 12.94 -5.76
C THR A 58 6.02 12.12 -5.13
N THR A 59 5.71 11.28 -4.15
CA THR A 59 6.67 10.36 -3.52
C THR A 59 7.29 9.42 -4.55
N ILE A 60 6.46 8.76 -5.36
CA ILE A 60 6.92 7.84 -6.43
C ILE A 60 7.84 8.58 -7.41
N LYS A 61 7.45 9.77 -7.87
CA LYS A 61 8.28 10.57 -8.80
C LYS A 61 9.61 10.99 -8.20
N VAL A 62 9.68 11.24 -6.89
CA VAL A 62 10.96 11.53 -6.20
C VAL A 62 11.82 10.27 -6.12
N LEU A 63 11.26 9.12 -5.78
CA LEU A 63 11.99 7.84 -5.76
C LEU A 63 12.61 7.50 -7.11
N MET A 64 11.91 7.80 -8.20
CA MET A 64 12.36 7.52 -9.57
C MET A 64 13.22 8.62 -10.20
N ASN A 65 13.66 9.62 -9.45
CA ASN A 65 14.41 10.77 -9.97
C ASN A 65 13.67 11.59 -11.06
N LEU A 66 12.34 11.49 -11.11
CA LEU A 66 11.51 12.31 -12.00
C LEU A 66 11.21 13.69 -11.39
N LEU A 67 11.35 13.81 -10.07
CA LEU A 67 11.26 15.05 -9.32
C LEU A 67 12.38 15.12 -8.29
N GLN A 68 12.98 16.28 -8.14
CA GLN A 68 13.97 16.53 -7.08
C GLN A 68 13.24 16.87 -5.77
N PRO A 69 13.64 16.29 -4.63
CA PRO A 69 13.12 16.70 -3.33
C PRO A 69 13.62 18.11 -2.97
N SER A 70 12.81 18.86 -2.22
CA SER A 70 13.19 20.18 -1.72
C SER A 70 14.15 20.07 -0.53
N ARG A 71 13.91 19.09 0.38
CA ARG A 71 14.74 18.74 1.54
C ARG A 71 14.64 17.25 1.83
N GLY A 72 15.52 16.74 2.67
CA GLY A 72 15.59 15.33 3.01
C GLY A 72 16.21 14.49 1.91
N ARG A 73 16.10 13.17 2.04
CA ARG A 73 16.67 12.21 1.10
C ARG A 73 15.71 11.04 0.83
N ALA A 74 15.85 10.46 -0.35
CA ALA A 74 15.23 9.20 -0.71
C ALA A 74 16.27 8.33 -1.41
N ALA A 75 16.20 7.01 -1.26
CA ALA A 75 17.09 6.07 -1.89
C ALA A 75 16.32 4.85 -2.41
N VAL A 76 16.80 4.26 -3.50
CA VAL A 76 16.32 2.99 -4.05
C VAL A 76 17.51 2.10 -4.31
N PHE A 77 17.49 0.85 -3.83
CA PHE A 77 18.62 -0.08 -3.87
C PHE A 77 19.90 0.48 -3.22
N GLY A 78 19.76 1.30 -2.18
CA GLY A 78 20.89 1.96 -1.52
C GLY A 78 21.48 3.15 -2.30
N VAL A 79 20.96 3.48 -3.49
CA VAL A 79 21.39 4.62 -4.31
C VAL A 79 20.46 5.81 -4.07
N GLU A 80 21.02 6.97 -3.70
CA GLU A 80 20.22 8.18 -3.53
C GLU A 80 19.43 8.51 -4.79
N SER A 81 18.14 8.85 -4.65
CA SER A 81 17.23 9.05 -5.78
C SER A 81 17.74 10.05 -6.82
N ARG A 82 18.48 11.08 -6.38
CA ARG A 82 19.12 12.07 -7.27
C ARG A 82 20.24 11.50 -8.13
N ALA A 83 20.84 10.39 -7.70
CA ALA A 83 21.95 9.70 -8.37
C ALA A 83 21.50 8.46 -9.15
N ILE A 84 20.22 8.13 -9.13
CA ILE A 84 19.66 7.01 -9.91
C ILE A 84 19.98 7.21 -11.40
N SER A 85 20.59 6.17 -11.97
CA SER A 85 21.04 6.10 -13.35
C SER A 85 20.19 5.10 -14.16
N PRO A 86 20.37 5.00 -15.48
CA PRO A 86 19.73 3.96 -16.28
C PRO A 86 19.95 2.53 -15.79
N LYS A 87 21.06 2.28 -15.07
CA LYS A 87 21.38 0.97 -14.49
C LYS A 87 20.38 0.59 -13.39
N GLU A 88 20.08 1.49 -12.49
CA GLU A 88 19.10 1.28 -11.41
C GLU A 88 17.67 1.29 -11.99
N LEU A 89 17.38 2.18 -12.93
CA LEU A 89 16.06 2.22 -13.59
C LEU A 89 15.74 0.93 -14.34
N ALA A 90 16.73 0.23 -14.89
CA ALA A 90 16.54 -1.07 -15.52
C ALA A 90 16.11 -2.18 -14.53
N LEU A 91 16.26 -1.97 -13.22
CA LEU A 91 15.80 -2.87 -12.16
C LEU A 91 14.40 -2.48 -11.62
N ILE A 92 13.78 -1.43 -12.18
CA ILE A 92 12.48 -0.94 -11.76
C ILE A 92 11.47 -1.15 -12.90
N GLY A 93 10.37 -1.84 -12.61
CA GLY A 93 9.18 -1.82 -13.43
C GLY A 93 8.29 -0.67 -12.97
N TYR A 94 7.75 0.13 -13.90
CA TYR A 94 6.88 1.24 -13.55
C TYR A 94 5.62 1.26 -14.39
N VAL A 95 4.48 1.36 -13.73
CA VAL A 95 3.17 1.56 -14.34
C VAL A 95 2.50 2.74 -13.66
N SER A 96 2.07 3.74 -14.42
CA SER A 96 1.34 4.90 -13.90
C SER A 96 -0.11 4.92 -14.38
N GLU A 97 -0.98 5.55 -13.58
CA GLU A 97 -2.40 5.75 -13.89
C GLU A 97 -2.63 6.30 -15.30
N ASN A 98 -1.88 7.33 -15.66
CA ASN A 98 -2.02 8.06 -16.93
C ASN A 98 -0.87 7.74 -17.90
N GLN A 99 -0.39 6.48 -17.91
CA GLN A 99 0.71 6.09 -18.79
C GLN A 99 0.29 6.16 -20.25
N GLU A 100 0.89 7.07 -20.99
CA GLU A 100 0.72 7.14 -22.45
C GLU A 100 1.52 6.03 -23.13
N LEU A 101 0.80 5.11 -23.77
CA LEU A 101 1.39 4.08 -24.62
C LEU A 101 1.30 4.49 -26.09
N PRO A 102 2.27 4.08 -26.96
CA PRO A 102 2.31 4.49 -28.35
C PRO A 102 1.15 3.90 -29.16
N GLY A 103 0.05 4.64 -29.26
CA GLY A 103 -1.23 4.17 -29.81
C GLY A 103 -1.19 3.67 -31.27
N ARG A 104 -0.16 4.03 -32.07
CA ARG A 104 -0.01 3.57 -33.45
C ARG A 104 0.54 2.16 -33.59
N LEU A 105 1.30 1.69 -32.59
CA LEU A 105 1.88 0.36 -32.56
C LEU A 105 0.85 -0.67 -32.10
N THR A 106 1.00 -1.90 -32.51
CA THR A 106 0.37 -3.06 -31.88
C THR A 106 1.08 -3.38 -30.56
N VAL A 107 0.44 -4.16 -29.68
CA VAL A 107 1.06 -4.63 -28.44
C VAL A 107 2.38 -5.36 -28.75
N ALA A 108 2.37 -6.28 -29.73
CA ALA A 108 3.57 -7.04 -30.12
C ALA A 108 4.71 -6.13 -30.66
N GLU A 109 4.39 -5.14 -31.47
CA GLU A 109 5.39 -4.18 -31.99
C GLU A 109 5.99 -3.35 -30.86
N TYR A 110 5.18 -2.93 -29.89
CA TYR A 110 5.69 -2.16 -28.76
C TYR A 110 6.57 -3.01 -27.83
N LEU A 111 6.20 -4.25 -27.55
CA LEU A 111 7.05 -5.16 -26.80
C LEU A 111 8.36 -5.45 -27.54
N ALA A 112 8.31 -5.65 -28.86
CA ALA A 112 9.51 -5.83 -29.69
C ALA A 112 10.43 -4.61 -29.63
N TYR A 113 9.88 -3.40 -29.57
CA TYR A 113 10.63 -2.16 -29.41
C TYR A 113 11.31 -2.05 -28.05
N LEU A 114 10.66 -2.51 -26.95
CA LEU A 114 11.21 -2.41 -25.60
C LEU A 114 12.32 -3.43 -25.30
N ARG A 115 12.23 -4.64 -25.84
CA ARG A 115 13.16 -5.75 -25.54
C ARG A 115 14.65 -5.40 -25.61
N PRO A 116 15.14 -4.66 -26.64
CA PRO A 116 16.57 -4.33 -26.72
C PRO A 116 17.10 -3.44 -25.59
N PHE A 117 16.23 -2.73 -24.86
CA PHE A 117 16.64 -1.88 -23.73
C PHE A 117 16.89 -2.66 -22.45
N TYR A 118 16.43 -3.92 -22.40
CA TYR A 118 16.51 -4.75 -21.19
C TYR A 118 17.17 -6.11 -21.50
N PRO A 119 18.45 -6.27 -21.18
CA PRO A 119 19.18 -7.52 -21.45
C PRO A 119 18.57 -8.75 -20.75
N THR A 120 17.87 -8.53 -19.64
CA THR A 120 17.21 -9.57 -18.82
C THR A 120 15.80 -9.93 -19.29
N TRP A 121 15.37 -9.43 -20.44
CA TRP A 121 14.01 -9.63 -20.94
C TRP A 121 13.66 -11.10 -21.17
N ASP A 122 12.68 -11.59 -20.39
CA ASP A 122 12.18 -12.97 -20.45
C ASP A 122 11.00 -13.11 -21.42
N ARG A 123 11.27 -13.67 -22.59
CA ARG A 123 10.23 -13.92 -23.61
C ARG A 123 9.21 -14.97 -23.22
N THR A 124 9.61 -15.93 -22.38
CA THR A 124 8.68 -16.97 -21.90
C THR A 124 7.66 -16.34 -20.96
N LEU A 125 8.12 -15.48 -20.04
CA LEU A 125 7.27 -14.72 -19.15
C LEU A 125 6.36 -13.76 -19.92
N GLU A 126 6.88 -13.02 -20.90
CA GLU A 126 6.07 -12.16 -21.80
C GLU A 126 4.94 -12.95 -22.46
N THR A 127 5.26 -14.11 -23.03
CA THR A 127 4.26 -14.95 -23.72
C THR A 127 3.21 -15.49 -22.76
N SER A 128 3.60 -15.93 -21.56
CA SER A 128 2.66 -16.38 -20.54
C SER A 128 1.74 -15.25 -20.10
N MET A 129 2.29 -14.04 -19.85
CA MET A 129 1.50 -12.88 -19.45
C MET A 129 0.49 -12.45 -20.53
N LEU A 130 0.89 -12.42 -21.80
CA LEU A 130 -0.03 -12.11 -22.90
C LEU A 130 -1.22 -13.07 -22.94
N ARG A 131 -0.96 -14.37 -22.74
CA ARG A 131 -1.99 -15.40 -22.68
C ARG A 131 -2.86 -15.25 -21.45
N ASP A 132 -2.26 -15.17 -20.27
CA ASP A 132 -2.95 -15.20 -18.98
C ASP A 132 -3.79 -13.94 -18.76
N LEU A 133 -3.35 -12.79 -19.29
CA LEU A 133 -4.09 -11.53 -19.30
C LEU A 133 -5.02 -11.38 -20.52
N GLN A 134 -5.08 -12.39 -21.39
CA GLN A 134 -5.91 -12.39 -22.62
C GLN A 134 -5.70 -11.15 -23.51
N LEU A 135 -4.44 -10.71 -23.64
CA LEU A 135 -4.09 -9.53 -24.43
C LEU A 135 -3.96 -9.88 -25.92
N PRO A 136 -4.69 -9.22 -26.81
CA PRO A 136 -4.56 -9.41 -28.25
C PRO A 136 -3.29 -8.74 -28.78
N ALA A 137 -2.21 -9.51 -28.90
CA ALA A 137 -0.89 -9.01 -29.28
C ALA A 137 -0.86 -8.23 -30.63
N THR A 138 -1.76 -8.56 -31.55
CA THR A 138 -1.85 -7.93 -32.89
C THR A 138 -2.74 -6.69 -32.94
N ARG A 139 -3.46 -6.37 -31.84
CA ARG A 139 -4.32 -5.18 -31.79
C ARG A 139 -3.49 -3.94 -31.53
N ARG A 140 -3.86 -2.81 -32.18
CA ARG A 140 -3.23 -1.52 -31.93
C ARG A 140 -3.57 -0.99 -30.55
N ILE A 141 -2.61 -0.38 -29.87
CA ILE A 141 -2.75 0.12 -28.50
C ILE A 141 -3.88 1.15 -28.39
N ARG A 142 -4.09 2.01 -29.40
CA ARG A 142 -5.20 2.98 -29.40
C ARG A 142 -6.59 2.32 -29.37
N ASP A 143 -6.70 1.09 -29.88
CA ASP A 143 -7.95 0.36 -30.01
C ASP A 143 -8.22 -0.57 -28.79
N LEU A 144 -7.37 -0.48 -27.76
CA LEU A 144 -7.52 -1.20 -26.49
C LEU A 144 -8.46 -0.45 -25.54
N SER A 145 -9.23 -1.19 -24.75
CA SER A 145 -9.96 -0.64 -23.61
C SER A 145 -8.98 -0.13 -22.53
N HIS A 146 -9.46 0.67 -21.57
CA HIS A 146 -8.64 1.16 -20.48
C HIS A 146 -7.97 0.00 -19.71
N GLY A 147 -8.70 -1.01 -19.30
CA GLY A 147 -8.15 -2.20 -18.63
C GLY A 147 -7.12 -2.95 -19.48
N MET A 148 -7.33 -3.08 -20.79
CA MET A 148 -6.33 -3.69 -21.68
C MET A 148 -5.06 -2.83 -21.80
N ARG A 149 -5.13 -1.50 -21.72
CA ARG A 149 -3.94 -0.65 -21.68
C ARG A 149 -3.13 -0.85 -20.42
N ILE A 150 -3.79 -0.96 -19.27
CA ILE A 150 -3.13 -1.28 -17.99
C ILE A 150 -2.48 -2.67 -18.03
N LYS A 151 -3.21 -3.69 -18.55
CA LYS A 151 -2.63 -5.03 -18.80
C LYS A 151 -1.39 -4.93 -19.69
N THR A 152 -1.44 -4.12 -20.75
CA THR A 152 -0.30 -3.89 -21.64
C THR A 152 0.87 -3.23 -20.92
N ALA A 153 0.61 -2.21 -20.09
CA ALA A 153 1.64 -1.55 -19.28
C ALA A 153 2.35 -2.53 -18.31
N LEU A 154 1.60 -3.43 -17.68
CA LEU A 154 2.17 -4.50 -16.83
C LEU A 154 3.05 -5.47 -17.65
N VAL A 155 2.59 -5.90 -18.84
CA VAL A 155 3.40 -6.75 -19.73
C VAL A 155 4.65 -6.02 -20.24
N CYS A 156 4.67 -4.71 -20.26
CA CYS A 156 5.87 -3.92 -20.57
C CYS A 156 6.82 -3.81 -19.35
N ALA A 157 6.29 -3.85 -18.13
CA ALA A 157 7.04 -3.56 -16.91
C ALA A 157 7.59 -4.79 -16.16
N ILE A 158 7.15 -6.00 -16.48
CA ILE A 158 7.50 -7.21 -15.69
C ILE A 158 8.50 -8.14 -16.39
N PRO A 159 8.45 -8.36 -17.71
CA PRO A 159 9.31 -9.36 -18.36
C PRO A 159 10.80 -9.10 -18.29
N HIS A 160 11.26 -7.90 -17.97
CA HIS A 160 12.68 -7.63 -17.75
C HIS A 160 13.17 -8.03 -16.34
N ARG A 161 12.30 -8.69 -15.53
CA ARG A 161 12.63 -9.19 -14.20
C ARG A 161 13.10 -8.09 -13.25
N PRO A 162 12.30 -7.04 -13.02
CA PRO A 162 12.66 -5.98 -12.09
C PRO A 162 12.80 -6.51 -10.66
N ARG A 163 13.61 -5.86 -9.83
CA ARG A 163 13.65 -6.09 -8.37
C ARG A 163 12.58 -5.31 -7.63
N LEU A 164 12.14 -4.17 -8.19
CA LEU A 164 11.08 -3.32 -7.65
C LEU A 164 10.05 -3.03 -8.74
N LEU A 165 8.79 -3.30 -8.45
CA LEU A 165 7.67 -2.88 -9.31
C LEU A 165 6.92 -1.75 -8.63
N ILE A 166 6.84 -0.61 -9.29
CA ILE A 166 6.11 0.57 -8.82
C ILE A 166 4.82 0.69 -9.64
N LEU A 167 3.70 0.71 -8.95
CA LEU A 167 2.37 0.82 -9.52
C LEU A 167 1.68 2.07 -8.94
N ASP A 168 1.54 3.11 -9.76
CA ASP A 168 0.92 4.37 -9.32
C ASP A 168 -0.54 4.40 -9.75
N GLU A 169 -1.47 4.17 -8.82
CA GLU A 169 -2.92 4.08 -9.01
C GLU A 169 -3.32 3.11 -10.16
N PRO A 170 -2.80 1.87 -10.20
CA PRO A 170 -2.93 0.99 -11.37
C PRO A 170 -4.35 0.48 -11.60
N PHE A 171 -5.22 0.60 -10.60
CA PHE A 171 -6.60 0.10 -10.66
C PHE A 171 -7.63 1.21 -10.79
N ALA A 172 -7.20 2.47 -10.82
CA ALA A 172 -8.09 3.62 -10.93
C ALA A 172 -8.98 3.53 -12.18
N GLY A 173 -10.30 3.64 -11.97
CA GLY A 173 -11.29 3.60 -13.06
C GLY A 173 -11.48 2.23 -13.72
N LEU A 174 -10.98 1.14 -13.14
CA LEU A 174 -11.24 -0.20 -13.61
C LEU A 174 -12.55 -0.76 -13.06
N ASP A 175 -13.20 -1.56 -13.89
CA ASP A 175 -14.28 -2.43 -13.44
C ASP A 175 -13.76 -3.46 -12.42
N PRO A 176 -14.52 -3.79 -11.35
CA PRO A 176 -14.11 -4.75 -10.33
C PRO A 176 -13.68 -6.11 -10.87
N LEU A 177 -14.35 -6.63 -11.90
CA LEU A 177 -13.99 -7.93 -12.50
C LEU A 177 -12.63 -7.86 -13.19
N VAL A 178 -12.37 -6.78 -13.94
CA VAL A 178 -11.08 -6.57 -14.60
C VAL A 178 -9.96 -6.41 -13.58
N ARG A 179 -10.23 -5.74 -12.49
CA ARG A 179 -9.29 -5.60 -11.37
C ARG A 179 -8.95 -6.96 -10.76
N ASP A 180 -9.95 -7.78 -10.44
CA ASP A 180 -9.75 -9.10 -9.82
C ASP A 180 -8.96 -10.05 -10.75
N GLU A 181 -9.21 -9.98 -12.06
CA GLU A 181 -8.40 -10.68 -13.07
C GLU A 181 -6.94 -10.20 -13.07
N LEU A 182 -6.72 -8.89 -13.00
CA LEU A 182 -5.38 -8.30 -12.93
C LEU A 182 -4.64 -8.73 -11.68
N VAL A 183 -5.28 -8.61 -10.52
CA VAL A 183 -4.71 -9.02 -9.23
C VAL A 183 -4.35 -10.50 -9.25
N GLY A 184 -5.28 -11.38 -9.68
CA GLY A 184 -5.03 -12.81 -9.76
C GLY A 184 -3.94 -13.18 -10.77
N GLY A 185 -3.88 -12.51 -11.93
CA GLY A 185 -2.83 -12.69 -12.93
C GLY A 185 -1.48 -12.19 -12.45
N PHE A 186 -1.47 -11.06 -11.78
CA PHE A 186 -0.29 -10.41 -11.23
C PHE A 186 0.33 -11.21 -10.08
N LEU A 187 -0.45 -11.65 -9.09
CA LEU A 187 0.04 -12.44 -7.94
C LEU A 187 0.73 -13.74 -8.37
N ARG A 188 0.26 -14.37 -9.45
CA ARG A 188 0.92 -15.57 -10.02
C ARG A 188 2.32 -15.29 -10.56
N GLN A 189 2.61 -14.05 -10.96
CA GLN A 189 3.88 -13.64 -11.57
C GLN A 189 4.81 -12.92 -10.60
N ALA A 190 4.26 -12.37 -9.50
CA ALA A 190 5.00 -11.51 -8.58
C ALA A 190 6.12 -12.25 -7.83
N GLY A 191 5.91 -13.52 -7.43
CA GLY A 191 6.94 -14.33 -6.75
C GLY A 191 7.57 -13.59 -5.57
N GLU A 192 8.89 -13.41 -5.60
CA GLU A 192 9.69 -12.66 -4.61
C GLU A 192 9.87 -11.17 -4.97
N LEU A 193 9.07 -10.65 -5.91
CA LEU A 193 9.15 -9.27 -6.38
C LEU A 193 8.75 -8.29 -5.27
N THR A 194 9.56 -7.25 -5.04
CA THR A 194 9.14 -6.15 -4.19
C THR A 194 8.19 -5.23 -4.95
N ILE A 195 7.11 -4.83 -4.30
CA ILE A 195 6.06 -4.02 -4.93
C ILE A 195 5.84 -2.77 -4.09
N LEU A 196 5.81 -1.61 -4.75
CA LEU A 196 5.25 -0.38 -4.22
C LEU A 196 4.00 -0.03 -5.02
N ILE A 197 2.84 -0.12 -4.39
CA ILE A 197 1.57 0.22 -5.02
C ILE A 197 0.94 1.42 -4.34
N SER A 198 0.59 2.46 -5.09
CA SER A 198 -0.23 3.54 -4.57
C SER A 198 -1.72 3.27 -4.85
N SER A 199 -2.58 3.60 -3.90
CA SER A 199 -4.03 3.57 -4.08
C SER A 199 -4.73 4.58 -3.18
N HIS A 200 -5.89 5.04 -3.60
CA HIS A 200 -6.83 5.78 -2.76
C HIS A 200 -7.96 4.87 -2.25
N GLU A 201 -8.07 3.64 -2.76
CA GLU A 201 -9.04 2.64 -2.36
C GLU A 201 -8.38 1.38 -1.81
N LEU A 202 -8.73 1.01 -0.58
CA LEU A 202 -8.17 -0.15 0.11
C LEU A 202 -8.61 -1.49 -0.45
N SER A 203 -9.85 -1.57 -0.91
CA SER A 203 -10.38 -2.76 -1.56
C SER A 203 -9.58 -3.21 -2.78
N GLU A 204 -8.78 -2.29 -3.35
CA GLU A 204 -7.92 -2.58 -4.50
C GLU A 204 -6.65 -3.34 -4.13
N ILE A 205 -6.18 -3.18 -2.89
CA ILE A 205 -4.87 -3.67 -2.44
C ILE A 205 -4.96 -4.78 -1.39
N GLU A 206 -6.16 -5.05 -0.84
CA GLU A 206 -6.37 -5.98 0.28
C GLU A 206 -5.84 -7.40 -0.01
N GLY A 207 -5.89 -7.83 -1.27
CA GLY A 207 -5.38 -9.14 -1.68
C GLY A 207 -3.90 -9.15 -2.12
N ILE A 208 -3.22 -7.99 -2.13
CA ILE A 208 -1.85 -7.86 -2.66
C ILE A 208 -0.88 -7.44 -1.57
N ALA A 209 -1.25 -6.44 -0.75
CA ALA A 209 -0.34 -5.80 0.17
C ALA A 209 -0.03 -6.65 1.41
N THR A 210 1.26 -6.73 1.75
CA THR A 210 1.75 -7.26 3.03
C THR A 210 1.90 -6.17 4.07
N ASP A 211 2.24 -4.96 3.62
CA ASP A 211 2.51 -3.79 4.44
C ASP A 211 1.75 -2.57 3.91
N VAL A 212 1.40 -1.67 4.80
CA VAL A 212 0.68 -0.45 4.45
C VAL A 212 1.29 0.79 5.09
N GLY A 213 1.39 1.85 4.30
CA GLY A 213 1.68 3.20 4.75
C GLY A 213 0.50 4.12 4.45
N PHE A 214 -0.03 4.78 5.48
CA PHE A 214 -1.11 5.76 5.28
C PHE A 214 -0.55 7.16 5.18
N LEU A 215 -0.68 7.75 3.98
CA LEU A 215 -0.23 9.09 3.65
C LEU A 215 -1.39 10.08 3.71
N HIS A 216 -1.27 11.14 4.50
CA HIS A 216 -2.23 12.23 4.56
C HIS A 216 -1.55 13.58 4.57
N ALA A 217 -2.00 14.51 3.71
CA ALA A 217 -1.50 15.89 3.62
C ALA A 217 0.04 16.00 3.57
N GLY A 218 0.70 15.07 2.88
CA GLY A 218 2.16 15.01 2.72
C GLY A 218 2.93 14.35 3.88
N ARG A 219 2.25 13.79 4.88
CA ARG A 219 2.86 13.12 6.04
C ARG A 219 2.51 11.64 6.09
N MET A 220 3.44 10.80 6.50
CA MET A 220 3.14 9.42 6.88
C MET A 220 2.48 9.43 8.26
N MET A 221 1.26 8.95 8.33
CA MET A 221 0.51 8.87 9.57
C MET A 221 0.86 7.61 10.35
N PHE A 222 0.98 6.49 9.63
CA PHE A 222 1.50 5.23 10.15
C PHE A 222 2.04 4.36 9.02
N GLN A 223 2.93 3.42 9.38
CA GLN A 223 3.42 2.34 8.52
C GLN A 223 3.49 1.07 9.36
N GLU A 224 2.83 0.01 8.92
CA GLU A 224 2.82 -1.27 9.64
C GLU A 224 2.41 -2.44 8.73
N PRO A 225 2.71 -3.69 9.13
CA PRO A 225 2.16 -4.87 8.47
C PRO A 225 0.63 -4.90 8.50
N MET A 226 0.01 -5.34 7.40
CA MET A 226 -1.45 -5.45 7.29
C MET A 226 -2.05 -6.37 8.35
N SER A 227 -1.36 -7.45 8.70
CA SER A 227 -1.77 -8.36 9.77
C SER A 227 -1.90 -7.64 11.11
N ARG A 228 -0.88 -6.84 11.47
CA ARG A 228 -0.88 -6.08 12.72
C ARG A 228 -2.02 -5.06 12.76
N LEU A 229 -2.27 -4.36 11.65
CA LEU A 229 -3.36 -3.40 11.55
C LEU A 229 -4.72 -4.06 11.80
N THR A 230 -4.95 -5.23 11.18
CA THR A 230 -6.19 -6.00 11.35
C THR A 230 -6.31 -6.65 12.72
N GLU A 231 -5.22 -6.99 13.37
CA GLU A 231 -5.21 -7.56 14.72
C GLU A 231 -5.51 -6.52 15.81
N ARG A 232 -4.90 -5.33 15.73
CA ARG A 232 -5.00 -4.28 16.74
C ARG A 232 -6.25 -3.41 16.67
N CYS A 233 -6.99 -3.43 15.54
CA CYS A 233 -8.21 -2.67 15.38
C CYS A 233 -9.44 -3.55 15.53
N ARG A 234 -10.32 -3.19 16.48
CA ARG A 234 -11.58 -3.90 16.70
C ARG A 234 -12.74 -2.91 16.86
N GLU A 235 -13.88 -3.27 16.31
CA GLU A 235 -15.12 -2.61 16.63
C GLU A 235 -15.70 -3.24 17.89
N VAL A 236 -15.87 -2.43 18.93
CA VAL A 236 -16.26 -2.88 20.27
C VAL A 236 -17.67 -2.43 20.59
N TYR A 237 -18.46 -3.36 21.13
CA TYR A 237 -19.81 -3.16 21.60
C TYR A 237 -19.88 -3.52 23.08
N VAL A 238 -20.19 -2.56 23.94
CA VAL A 238 -20.35 -2.78 25.39
C VAL A 238 -21.81 -2.62 25.74
N THR A 239 -22.44 -3.70 26.19
CA THR A 239 -23.83 -3.70 26.67
C THR A 239 -23.84 -3.45 28.18
N LEU A 240 -24.57 -2.43 28.60
CA LEU A 240 -24.69 -2.02 30.01
C LEU A 240 -26.06 -2.38 30.60
N ASN A 241 -26.17 -2.38 31.91
CA ASN A 241 -27.45 -2.56 32.65
C ASN A 241 -28.34 -1.29 32.57
N ALA A 242 -27.76 -0.13 32.31
CA ALA A 242 -28.43 1.16 32.23
C ALA A 242 -28.11 1.86 30.88
N THR A 243 -28.67 3.03 30.65
CA THR A 243 -28.38 3.84 29.46
C THR A 243 -26.90 4.12 29.35
N ALA A 244 -26.32 3.76 28.19
CA ALA A 244 -24.91 3.97 27.91
C ALA A 244 -24.59 5.46 27.76
N ARG A 245 -23.39 5.84 28.17
CA ARG A 245 -22.80 7.17 27.93
C ARG A 245 -21.38 6.99 27.44
N VAL A 246 -20.93 7.91 26.60
CA VAL A 246 -19.52 7.96 26.20
C VAL A 246 -18.70 8.47 27.38
N PRO A 247 -17.63 7.76 27.79
CA PRO A 247 -16.79 8.21 28.89
C PRO A 247 -16.09 9.54 28.60
N GLU A 248 -15.92 10.36 29.61
CA GLU A 248 -15.16 11.61 29.56
C GLU A 248 -14.14 11.65 30.70
N PRO A 249 -12.81 11.70 30.41
CA PRO A 249 -12.20 11.75 29.07
C PRO A 249 -12.31 10.41 28.30
N LEU A 250 -12.42 10.51 26.97
CA LEU A 250 -12.37 9.33 26.10
C LEU A 250 -10.92 8.81 26.03
N PRO A 251 -10.69 7.48 26.20
CA PRO A 251 -9.34 6.91 25.98
C PRO A 251 -8.80 7.23 24.59
N PRO A 252 -7.52 7.61 24.47
CA PRO A 252 -6.94 8.03 23.16
C PRO A 252 -7.03 6.94 22.08
N GLN A 253 -6.98 5.65 22.47
CA GLN A 253 -7.10 4.51 21.57
C GLN A 253 -8.54 4.24 21.12
N TRP A 254 -9.54 4.85 21.74
CA TRP A 254 -10.95 4.67 21.37
C TRP A 254 -11.40 5.77 20.38
N LEU A 255 -11.73 5.37 19.18
CA LEU A 255 -12.19 6.26 18.13
C LEU A 255 -13.68 6.04 17.82
N ALA A 256 -14.31 7.04 17.24
CA ALA A 256 -15.70 7.00 16.80
C ALA A 256 -16.68 6.51 17.87
N ALA A 257 -16.44 6.85 19.15
CA ALA A 257 -17.27 6.42 20.25
C ALA A 257 -18.67 7.03 20.17
N ARG A 258 -19.69 6.17 20.40
CA ARG A 258 -21.11 6.58 20.41
C ARG A 258 -21.91 5.68 21.35
N ALA A 259 -22.96 6.23 21.94
CA ALA A 259 -23.86 5.50 22.80
C ALA A 259 -25.28 5.48 22.20
N VAL A 260 -25.89 4.28 22.12
CA VAL A 260 -27.26 4.11 21.64
C VAL A 260 -28.01 3.18 22.60
N GLY A 261 -29.02 3.71 23.29
CA GLY A 261 -29.74 2.97 24.33
C GLY A 261 -28.82 2.54 25.47
N ASN A 262 -28.64 1.26 25.67
CA ASN A 262 -27.76 0.67 26.67
C ASN A 262 -26.45 0.11 26.07
N VAL A 263 -26.14 0.43 24.82
CA VAL A 263 -24.93 -0.03 24.13
C VAL A 263 -24.00 1.14 23.88
N LEU A 264 -22.75 1.04 24.35
CA LEU A 264 -21.62 1.88 23.97
C LEU A 264 -20.86 1.18 22.83
N MET A 265 -20.60 1.93 21.76
CA MET A 265 -19.87 1.45 20.59
C MET A 265 -18.66 2.34 20.33
N PHE A 266 -17.51 1.73 20.01
CA PHE A 266 -16.28 2.46 19.64
C PHE A 266 -15.34 1.53 18.85
N VAL A 267 -14.32 2.11 18.24
CA VAL A 267 -13.21 1.38 17.64
C VAL A 267 -12.02 1.45 18.57
N ASP A 268 -11.55 0.32 19.06
CA ASP A 268 -10.29 0.21 19.78
C ASP A 268 -9.16 0.02 18.78
N THR A 269 -8.19 0.92 18.79
CA THR A 269 -7.03 0.92 17.87
C THR A 269 -5.79 0.25 18.47
N GLN A 270 -5.86 -0.18 19.73
CA GLN A 270 -4.79 -0.89 20.45
C GLN A 270 -5.34 -2.11 21.19
N PHE A 271 -6.25 -2.80 20.54
CA PHE A 271 -6.96 -3.93 21.11
C PHE A 271 -6.03 -5.02 21.65
N SER A 272 -6.29 -5.44 22.88
CA SER A 272 -5.92 -6.74 23.42
C SER A 272 -7.05 -7.23 24.34
N ASP A 273 -7.31 -8.54 24.36
CA ASP A 273 -8.41 -9.10 25.14
C ASP A 273 -8.30 -8.77 26.64
N GLU A 274 -7.08 -8.76 27.17
CA GLU A 274 -6.80 -8.49 28.58
C GLU A 274 -7.07 -7.02 28.93
N SER A 275 -6.49 -6.09 28.17
CA SER A 275 -6.55 -4.64 28.45
C SER A 275 -7.93 -4.04 28.22
N LEU A 276 -8.65 -4.50 27.18
CA LEU A 276 -9.99 -4.00 26.86
C LEU A 276 -10.96 -4.23 28.02
N GLY A 277 -10.98 -5.48 28.56
CA GLY A 277 -11.91 -5.85 29.63
C GLY A 277 -11.70 -5.03 30.91
N GLU A 278 -10.47 -4.76 31.28
CA GLU A 278 -10.13 -3.93 32.46
C GLU A 278 -10.51 -2.47 32.25
N LEU A 279 -10.13 -1.91 31.09
CA LEU A 279 -10.40 -0.51 30.76
C LEU A 279 -11.91 -0.22 30.71
N VAL A 280 -12.67 -1.10 30.05
CA VAL A 280 -14.14 -0.97 29.96
C VAL A 280 -14.78 -1.03 31.34
N ARG A 281 -14.39 -1.96 32.21
CA ARG A 281 -14.95 -2.08 33.58
C ARG A 281 -14.57 -0.91 34.47
N THR A 282 -13.43 -0.28 34.21
CA THR A 282 -13.00 0.91 34.96
C THR A 282 -13.82 2.15 34.55
N LEU A 283 -14.17 2.26 33.29
CA LEU A 283 -14.84 3.46 32.75
C LEU A 283 -16.37 3.35 32.68
N CYS A 284 -16.90 2.11 32.71
CA CYS A 284 -18.33 1.88 32.53
C CYS A 284 -18.88 1.06 33.70
N GLU A 285 -19.91 1.55 34.36
CA GLU A 285 -20.61 0.81 35.41
C GLU A 285 -21.67 -0.13 34.82
N GLY A 286 -21.87 -1.28 35.44
CA GLY A 286 -22.93 -2.22 35.08
C GLY A 286 -22.71 -2.92 33.74
N VAL A 287 -21.49 -3.23 33.37
CA VAL A 287 -21.15 -3.97 32.15
C VAL A 287 -21.74 -5.38 32.19
N ARG A 288 -22.57 -5.70 31.19
CA ARG A 288 -23.16 -7.04 31.02
C ARG A 288 -22.36 -7.90 30.04
N GLN A 289 -21.95 -7.30 28.92
CA GLN A 289 -21.31 -8.00 27.82
C GLN A 289 -20.37 -7.05 27.09
N ILE A 290 -19.25 -7.57 26.63
CA ILE A 290 -18.28 -6.91 25.76
C ILE A 290 -18.09 -7.79 24.55
N ASP A 291 -18.39 -7.29 23.36
CA ASP A 291 -18.17 -7.95 22.09
C ASP A 291 -17.16 -7.14 21.28
N ALA A 292 -16.03 -7.75 20.92
CA ALA A 292 -15.03 -7.15 20.06
C ALA A 292 -15.01 -7.89 18.70
N LYS A 293 -15.30 -7.16 17.63
CA LYS A 293 -15.41 -7.73 16.28
C LYS A 293 -14.24 -7.31 15.41
N PRO A 294 -13.69 -8.22 14.58
CA PRO A 294 -12.74 -7.86 13.55
C PRO A 294 -13.34 -6.81 12.61
N MET A 295 -12.52 -5.87 12.19
CA MET A 295 -12.91 -4.85 11.23
C MET A 295 -12.38 -5.18 9.83
N THR A 296 -13.12 -4.79 8.79
CA THR A 296 -12.56 -4.76 7.45
C THR A 296 -11.54 -3.64 7.32
N LEU A 297 -10.55 -3.78 6.45
CA LEU A 297 -9.57 -2.72 6.20
C LEU A 297 -10.24 -1.39 5.84
N ARG A 298 -11.28 -1.43 5.02
CA ARG A 298 -12.06 -0.23 4.67
C ARG A 298 -12.61 0.46 5.92
N SER A 299 -13.18 -0.30 6.86
CA SER A 299 -13.73 0.25 8.11
C SER A 299 -12.62 0.83 8.99
N ILE A 300 -11.47 0.16 9.09
CA ILE A 300 -10.30 0.65 9.83
C ILE A 300 -9.87 2.01 9.29
N PHE A 301 -9.66 2.13 8.00
CA PHE A 301 -9.18 3.37 7.40
C PHE A 301 -10.21 4.51 7.44
N THR A 302 -11.50 4.21 7.24
CA THR A 302 -12.55 5.23 7.39
C THR A 302 -12.61 5.79 8.81
N THR A 303 -12.19 5.01 9.80
CA THR A 303 -12.10 5.44 11.21
C THR A 303 -10.79 6.16 11.51
N LEU A 304 -9.63 5.64 11.01
CA LEU A 304 -8.32 6.22 11.29
C LEU A 304 -8.06 7.51 10.50
N ALA A 305 -8.57 7.65 9.28
CA ALA A 305 -8.31 8.82 8.44
C ALA A 305 -8.81 10.16 9.04
N PRO A 306 -10.01 10.27 9.63
CA PRO A 306 -10.43 11.46 10.36
C PRO A 306 -9.56 11.72 11.60
N ALA A 307 -9.29 10.69 12.42
CA ALA A 307 -8.46 10.79 13.62
C ALA A 307 -7.03 11.28 13.31
N ALA A 308 -6.47 10.84 12.17
CA ALA A 308 -5.20 11.33 11.67
C ALA A 308 -5.22 12.83 11.30
N ARG A 309 -6.34 13.34 10.79
CA ARG A 309 -6.51 14.78 10.48
C ARG A 309 -6.51 15.62 11.75
N ASP A 310 -7.13 15.10 12.80
CA ASP A 310 -7.35 15.79 14.07
C ASP A 310 -6.13 15.64 15.02
N GLY A 311 -5.07 14.92 14.59
CA GLY A 311 -3.86 14.70 15.39
C GLY A 311 -4.07 13.74 16.56
N ALA A 312 -5.07 12.87 16.47
CA ALA A 312 -5.46 11.89 17.51
C ALA A 312 -4.86 10.47 17.28
N LEU A 313 -3.91 10.34 16.36
CA LEU A 313 -3.15 9.11 16.09
C LEU A 313 -1.70 9.25 16.47
#